data_639182bed7deca8a8ed0dc979ad4d878
#
_entry.id   639182bed7deca8a8ed0dc979ad4d878
#
_cell.length_a   1.000
_cell.length_b   1.000
_cell.length_c   1.000
_cell.angle_alpha   90.00
_cell.angle_beta   90.00
_cell.angle_gamma   90.00
#
_symmetry.space_group_name_H-M   'P 1'
#
loop_
_entity.id
_entity.type
_entity.pdbx_description
1 polymer ?
#
loop_
_entity_poly.entity_id
_entity_poly.type
_entity_poly.pdbx_seq_one_letter_code
_entity_poly.pdbx_strand_id
1 'polypeptide(L)'
;MAVDCEKIVNDLFAAWTRLDADGIMSYFAEDAVWDNVPMPTAKGKPAIRQMIDGFMKDMSGFSVRILKSLHDGNTVLDARIDTIAMKSGKRAEVPVAGMFEFDAAGRIKLWRDYFDLGTFTRQIS
;
A
#
# COMPACT_ATOMS: atom_id res chain seq x y z
N MET A 1 -6.24 13.66 21.37
CA MET A 1 -4.86 13.35 20.95
C MET A 1 -4.80 13.18 19.45
N ALA A 2 -3.79 13.72 18.84
CA ALA A 2 -3.57 13.52 17.41
C ALA A 2 -3.19 12.06 17.14
N VAL A 3 -3.69 11.50 16.05
CA VAL A 3 -3.32 10.17 15.59
C VAL A 3 -1.92 10.25 14.96
N ASP A 4 -1.06 9.29 15.28
CA ASP A 4 0.26 9.19 14.66
C ASP A 4 0.14 8.47 13.32
N CYS A 5 -0.14 9.24 12.28
CA CYS A 5 -0.41 8.70 10.95
C CYS A 5 0.80 8.00 10.34
N GLU A 6 2.02 8.52 10.58
CA GLU A 6 3.24 7.87 10.06
C GLU A 6 3.46 6.51 10.71
N LYS A 7 3.14 6.37 12.00
CA LYS A 7 3.21 5.07 12.66
C LYS A 7 2.22 4.08 12.06
N ILE A 8 1.01 4.53 11.74
CA ILE A 8 0.00 3.67 11.12
C ILE A 8 0.49 3.20 9.74
N VAL A 9 1.09 4.07 8.95
CA VAL A 9 1.67 3.68 7.65
C VAL A 9 2.76 2.63 7.83
N ASN A 10 3.64 2.81 8.81
CA ASN A 10 4.69 1.83 9.10
C ASN A 10 4.10 0.48 9.52
N ASP A 11 3.07 0.49 10.36
CA ASP A 11 2.39 -0.72 10.80
C ASP A 11 1.69 -1.42 9.63
N LEU A 12 1.08 -0.64 8.74
CA LEU A 12 0.46 -1.16 7.51
C LEU A 12 1.49 -1.89 6.65
N PHE A 13 2.66 -1.28 6.42
CA PHE A 13 3.71 -1.92 5.62
C PHE A 13 4.31 -3.14 6.32
N ALA A 14 4.35 -3.16 7.65
CA ALA A 14 4.74 -4.36 8.37
C ALA A 14 3.77 -5.52 8.10
N ALA A 15 2.46 -5.24 8.04
CA ALA A 15 1.47 -6.25 7.68
C ALA A 15 1.65 -6.73 6.23
N TRP A 16 1.97 -5.83 5.29
CA TRP A 16 2.30 -6.21 3.92
C TRP A 16 3.54 -7.12 3.87
N THR A 17 4.56 -6.80 4.65
CA THR A 17 5.79 -7.61 4.71
C THR A 17 5.51 -9.03 5.20
N ARG A 18 4.53 -9.19 6.10
CA ARG A 18 4.10 -10.51 6.57
C ARG A 18 3.10 -11.18 5.62
N LEU A 19 2.66 -10.50 4.55
CA LEU A 19 1.59 -10.95 3.66
C LEU A 19 0.32 -11.27 4.44
N ASP A 20 0.00 -10.42 5.41
CA ASP A 20 -1.14 -10.58 6.32
C ASP A 20 -2.32 -9.75 5.80
N ALA A 21 -3.13 -10.34 4.93
CA ALA A 21 -4.26 -9.65 4.30
C ALA A 21 -5.27 -9.14 5.33
N ASP A 22 -5.58 -9.93 6.35
CA ASP A 22 -6.50 -9.51 7.41
C ASP A 22 -5.94 -8.31 8.19
N GLY A 23 -4.65 -8.36 8.52
CA GLY A 23 -3.97 -7.26 9.18
C GLY A 23 -4.00 -5.98 8.35
N ILE A 24 -3.72 -6.08 7.06
CA ILE A 24 -3.78 -4.94 6.13
C ILE A 24 -5.20 -4.34 6.13
N MET A 25 -6.21 -5.18 6.00
CA MET A 25 -7.60 -4.72 5.95
C MET A 25 -8.03 -3.98 7.21
N SER A 26 -7.45 -4.32 8.36
CA SER A 26 -7.82 -3.69 9.64
C SER A 26 -7.49 -2.19 9.69
N TYR A 27 -6.62 -1.71 8.82
CA TYR A 27 -6.24 -0.29 8.80
C TYR A 27 -7.17 0.59 7.96
N PHE A 28 -8.07 0.00 7.18
CA PHE A 28 -8.95 0.74 6.27
C PHE A 28 -10.30 1.08 6.91
N ALA A 29 -10.80 2.28 6.61
CA ALA A 29 -12.20 2.63 6.88
C ALA A 29 -13.12 1.82 5.96
N GLU A 30 -14.39 1.66 6.36
CA GLU A 30 -15.35 0.85 5.59
C GLU A 30 -15.54 1.35 4.16
N ASP A 31 -15.55 2.67 3.99
CA ASP A 31 -15.74 3.33 2.70
C ASP A 31 -14.43 3.82 2.07
N ALA A 32 -13.31 3.23 2.49
CA ALA A 32 -11.99 3.62 2.00
C ALA A 32 -11.88 3.48 0.49
N VAL A 33 -10.96 4.28 -0.09
CA VAL A 33 -10.58 4.18 -1.50
C VAL A 33 -9.11 3.87 -1.59
N TRP A 34 -8.76 2.86 -2.37
CA TRP A 34 -7.37 2.57 -2.73
C TRP A 34 -7.19 2.80 -4.22
N ASP A 35 -6.42 3.83 -4.53
CA ASP A 35 -6.20 4.28 -5.89
C ASP A 35 -4.73 4.04 -6.25
N ASN A 36 -4.47 2.93 -6.90
CA ASN A 36 -3.12 2.46 -7.23
C ASN A 36 -2.83 2.83 -8.69
N VAL A 37 -2.52 4.10 -8.93
CA VAL A 37 -2.38 4.66 -10.28
C VAL A 37 -1.16 4.04 -10.98
N PRO A 38 -1.28 3.47 -12.20
CA PRO A 38 -2.38 3.64 -13.16
C PRO A 38 -3.44 2.52 -13.15
N MET A 39 -3.50 1.69 -12.13
CA MET A 39 -4.46 0.58 -12.09
C MET A 39 -5.87 1.07 -11.73
N PRO A 40 -6.93 0.26 -11.99
CA PRO A 40 -8.28 0.65 -11.61
C PRO A 40 -8.41 0.90 -10.11
N THR A 41 -9.24 1.88 -9.75
CA THR A 41 -9.49 2.26 -8.37
C THR A 41 -10.37 1.24 -7.66
N ALA A 42 -10.00 0.85 -6.43
CA ALA A 42 -10.83 0.02 -5.58
C ALA A 42 -11.56 0.88 -4.54
N LYS A 43 -12.89 0.78 -4.48
CA LYS A 43 -13.72 1.56 -3.56
C LYS A 43 -14.43 0.63 -2.60
N GLY A 44 -14.25 0.89 -1.30
CA GLY A 44 -14.83 0.11 -0.21
C GLY A 44 -14.01 -1.13 0.14
N LYS A 45 -14.18 -1.60 1.36
CA LYS A 45 -13.40 -2.73 1.88
C LYS A 45 -13.51 -4.00 1.03
N PRO A 46 -14.69 -4.42 0.54
CA PRO A 46 -14.76 -5.64 -0.28
C PRO A 46 -13.92 -5.56 -1.56
N ALA A 47 -13.95 -4.43 -2.26
CA ALA A 47 -13.17 -4.24 -3.48
C ALA A 47 -11.67 -4.18 -3.18
N ILE A 48 -11.28 -3.51 -2.08
CA ILE A 48 -9.89 -3.44 -1.63
C ILE A 48 -9.38 -4.83 -1.28
N ARG A 49 -10.18 -5.64 -0.58
CA ARG A 49 -9.81 -7.02 -0.23
C ARG A 49 -9.57 -7.86 -1.47
N GLN A 50 -10.44 -7.75 -2.48
CA GLN A 50 -10.25 -8.47 -3.74
C GLN A 50 -8.93 -8.08 -4.41
N MET A 51 -8.58 -6.80 -4.40
CA MET A 51 -7.34 -6.33 -5.00
C MET A 51 -6.12 -6.87 -4.23
N ILE A 52 -6.15 -6.83 -2.90
CA ILE A 52 -5.08 -7.38 -2.06
C ILE A 52 -4.89 -8.87 -2.32
N ASP A 53 -5.98 -9.63 -2.31
CA ASP A 53 -5.93 -11.08 -2.55
C ASP A 53 -5.37 -11.38 -3.95
N GLY A 54 -5.76 -10.59 -4.94
CA GLY A 54 -5.25 -10.72 -6.31
C GLY A 54 -3.74 -10.52 -6.39
N PHE A 55 -3.22 -9.51 -5.70
CA PHE A 55 -1.78 -9.27 -5.66
C PHE A 55 -1.05 -10.38 -4.90
N MET A 56 -1.56 -10.77 -3.74
CA MET A 56 -0.89 -11.74 -2.87
C MET A 56 -0.90 -13.15 -3.45
N LYS A 57 -1.81 -13.44 -4.35
CA LYS A 57 -1.92 -14.76 -4.97
C LYS A 57 -0.60 -15.22 -5.57
N ASP A 58 0.13 -14.31 -6.22
CA ASP A 58 1.37 -14.62 -6.92
C ASP A 58 2.62 -14.14 -6.19
N MET A 59 2.46 -13.52 -5.01
CA MET A 59 3.58 -12.97 -4.23
C MET A 59 4.12 -13.99 -3.24
N SER A 60 5.46 -14.04 -3.13
CA SER A 60 6.16 -14.79 -2.10
C SER A 60 6.77 -13.89 -1.02
N GLY A 61 6.87 -12.59 -1.28
CA GLY A 61 7.42 -11.64 -0.33
C GLY A 61 7.19 -10.21 -0.74
N PHE A 62 7.28 -9.32 0.24
CA PHE A 62 7.11 -7.88 0.03
C PHE A 62 7.97 -7.13 1.05
N SER A 63 8.64 -6.08 0.63
CA SER A 63 9.34 -5.18 1.54
C SER A 63 9.27 -3.75 1.03
N VAL A 64 9.42 -2.80 1.95
CA VAL A 64 9.36 -1.37 1.65
C VAL A 64 10.57 -0.68 2.26
N ARG A 65 11.19 0.19 1.47
CA ARG A 65 12.19 1.12 1.97
C ARG A 65 11.67 2.54 1.78
N ILE A 66 11.33 3.21 2.87
CA ILE A 66 10.84 4.58 2.85
C ILE A 66 12.04 5.50 2.76
N LEU A 67 12.11 6.28 1.67
CA LEU A 67 13.19 7.23 1.42
C LEU A 67 12.93 8.56 2.12
N LYS A 68 11.67 8.98 2.13
CA LYS A 68 11.22 10.23 2.74
C LYS A 68 9.75 10.10 3.11
N SER A 69 9.39 10.57 4.30
CA SER A 69 8.00 10.63 4.74
C SER A 69 7.74 11.98 5.36
N LEU A 70 6.62 12.59 5.00
CA LEU A 70 6.15 13.86 5.54
C LEU A 70 4.69 13.70 5.93
N HIS A 71 4.27 14.46 6.94
CA HIS A 71 2.86 14.50 7.28
C HIS A 71 2.39 15.93 7.50
N ASP A 72 1.13 16.16 7.22
CA ASP A 72 0.44 17.41 7.50
C ASP A 72 -0.98 17.05 7.96
N GLY A 73 -1.26 17.30 9.23
CA GLY A 73 -2.53 16.90 9.82
C GLY A 73 -2.75 15.40 9.72
N ASN A 74 -3.80 15.00 9.02
CA ASN A 74 -4.16 13.59 8.82
C ASN A 74 -3.73 13.06 7.44
N THR A 75 -2.77 13.70 6.80
CA THR A 75 -2.23 13.27 5.49
C THR A 75 -0.78 12.90 5.63
N VAL A 76 -0.39 11.76 5.05
CA VAL A 76 1.01 11.33 4.95
C VAL A 76 1.37 11.24 3.48
N LEU A 77 2.54 11.81 3.13
CA LEU A 77 3.14 11.67 1.81
C LEU A 77 4.46 10.92 1.98
N ASP A 78 4.73 9.98 1.10
CA ASP A 78 6.01 9.29 1.11
C ASP A 78 6.59 9.09 -0.29
N ALA A 79 7.90 8.96 -0.33
CA ALA A 79 8.63 8.43 -1.48
C ALA A 79 9.32 7.17 -0.99
N ARG A 80 9.13 6.05 -1.71
CA ARG A 80 9.63 4.76 -1.24
C ARG A 80 9.99 3.84 -2.39
N ILE A 81 10.68 2.77 -2.07
CA ILE A 81 10.93 1.66 -3.00
C ILE A 81 10.18 0.45 -2.46
N ASP A 82 9.25 -0.06 -3.24
CA ASP A 82 8.55 -1.32 -2.96
C ASP A 82 9.31 -2.45 -3.64
N THR A 83 9.64 -3.51 -2.91
CA THR A 83 10.24 -4.72 -3.46
C THR A 83 9.22 -5.84 -3.39
N ILE A 84 8.91 -6.42 -4.54
CA ILE A 84 7.90 -7.46 -4.68
C ILE A 84 8.58 -8.71 -5.18
N ALA A 85 8.54 -9.78 -4.37
CA ALA A 85 9.03 -11.09 -4.77
C ALA A 85 7.85 -11.94 -5.23
N MET A 86 7.99 -12.59 -6.37
CA MET A 86 6.95 -13.42 -6.97
C MET A 86 7.23 -14.89 -6.71
N LYS A 87 6.18 -15.70 -6.63
CA LYS A 87 6.31 -17.16 -6.49
C LYS A 87 7.08 -17.79 -7.65
N SER A 88 7.10 -17.14 -8.81
CA SER A 88 7.90 -17.55 -9.98
C SER A 88 9.40 -17.46 -9.74
N GLY A 89 9.85 -16.78 -8.69
CA GLY A 89 11.25 -16.46 -8.45
C GLY A 89 11.67 -15.10 -8.97
N LYS A 90 10.83 -14.45 -9.75
CA LYS A 90 11.08 -13.07 -10.23
C LYS A 90 10.89 -12.07 -9.12
N ARG A 91 11.54 -10.91 -9.26
CA ARG A 91 11.54 -9.87 -8.25
C ARG A 91 11.51 -8.52 -8.92
N ALA A 92 10.72 -7.59 -8.38
CA ALA A 92 10.63 -6.22 -8.89
C ALA A 92 10.94 -5.22 -7.78
N GLU A 93 11.72 -4.20 -8.11
CA GLU A 93 11.91 -3.01 -7.28
C GLU A 93 11.23 -1.84 -7.97
N VAL A 94 10.26 -1.24 -7.30
CA VAL A 94 9.37 -0.23 -7.90
C VAL A 94 9.42 1.04 -7.08
N PRO A 95 9.89 2.16 -7.67
CA PRO A 95 9.77 3.46 -7.02
C PRO A 95 8.30 3.89 -6.97
N VAL A 96 7.88 4.38 -5.82
CA VAL A 96 6.48 4.79 -5.59
C VAL A 96 6.45 6.12 -4.85
N ALA A 97 5.54 7.00 -5.25
CA ALA A 97 5.14 8.16 -4.48
C ALA A 97 3.72 7.90 -3.95
N GLY A 98 3.55 7.94 -2.64
CA GLY A 98 2.30 7.58 -2.00
C GLY A 98 1.69 8.69 -1.17
N MET A 99 0.36 8.66 -1.07
CA MET A 99 -0.40 9.55 -0.22
C MET A 99 -1.44 8.75 0.55
N PHE A 100 -1.54 9.03 1.86
CA PHE A 100 -2.53 8.42 2.75
C PHE A 100 -3.30 9.52 3.43
N GLU A 101 -4.63 9.43 3.44
CA GLU A 101 -5.49 10.28 4.24
C GLU A 101 -6.23 9.45 5.27
N PHE A 102 -6.30 9.94 6.51
CA PHE A 102 -6.87 9.22 7.65
C PHE A 102 -8.11 9.93 8.15
N ASP A 103 -9.06 9.17 8.68
CA ASP A 103 -10.19 9.72 9.40
C ASP A 103 -9.83 10.03 10.87
N ALA A 104 -10.78 10.57 11.62
CA ALA A 104 -10.55 10.95 13.01
C ALA A 104 -10.25 9.74 13.92
N ALA A 105 -10.65 8.55 13.53
CA ALA A 105 -10.37 7.31 14.27
C ALA A 105 -9.01 6.70 13.89
N GLY A 106 -8.28 7.31 12.97
CA GLY A 106 -6.98 6.81 12.54
C GLY A 106 -7.05 5.71 11.50
N ARG A 107 -8.19 5.56 10.83
CA ARG A 107 -8.32 4.59 9.73
C ARG A 107 -8.07 5.27 8.40
N ILE A 108 -7.51 4.51 7.45
CA ILE A 108 -7.23 5.02 6.11
C ILE A 108 -8.56 5.20 5.38
N LYS A 109 -8.83 6.42 4.93
CA LYS A 109 -9.98 6.70 4.05
C LYS A 109 -9.56 6.85 2.60
N LEU A 110 -8.28 7.18 2.33
CA LEU A 110 -7.73 7.20 0.98
C LEU A 110 -6.27 6.75 1.03
N TRP A 111 -5.90 5.82 0.17
CA TRP A 111 -4.51 5.46 -0.11
C TRP A 111 -4.33 5.58 -1.61
N ARG A 112 -3.45 6.48 -2.04
CA ARG A 112 -3.14 6.67 -3.45
C ARG A 112 -1.65 6.52 -3.68
N ASP A 113 -1.28 5.60 -4.56
CA ASP A 113 0.09 5.41 -4.98
C ASP A 113 0.23 5.80 -6.45
N TYR A 114 1.36 6.41 -6.78
CA TYR A 114 1.76 6.70 -8.17
C TYR A 114 3.02 5.91 -8.47
N PHE A 115 2.97 5.07 -9.49
CA PHE A 115 4.12 4.28 -9.90
C PHE A 115 4.06 4.02 -11.40
N ASP A 116 5.19 3.55 -11.96
CA ASP A 116 5.24 3.17 -13.37
C ASP A 116 4.98 1.66 -13.50
N LEU A 117 3.81 1.32 -14.05
CA LEU A 117 3.43 -0.08 -14.24
C LEU A 117 4.41 -0.83 -15.15
N GLY A 118 4.95 -0.15 -16.17
CA GLY A 118 5.96 -0.73 -17.06
C GLY A 118 7.20 -1.17 -16.32
N THR A 119 7.65 -0.39 -15.33
CA THR A 119 8.81 -0.74 -14.51
C THR A 119 8.57 -2.05 -13.77
N PHE A 120 7.39 -2.23 -13.19
CA PHE A 120 7.02 -3.49 -12.53
C PHE A 120 6.95 -4.65 -13.52
N THR A 121 6.19 -4.46 -14.59
CA THR A 121 5.91 -5.52 -15.58
C THR A 121 7.18 -6.06 -16.22
N ARG A 122 8.13 -5.18 -16.58
CA ARG A 122 9.39 -5.59 -17.21
C ARG A 122 10.23 -6.48 -16.28
N GLN A 123 10.19 -6.24 -14.99
CA GLN A 123 11.03 -6.99 -14.04
C GLN A 123 10.47 -8.38 -13.73
N ILE A 124 9.18 -8.61 -13.94
CA ILE A 124 8.54 -9.90 -13.64
C ILE A 124 8.17 -10.68 -14.88
N SER A 125 8.48 -10.17 -16.06
CA SER A 125 8.18 -10.85 -17.35
C SER A 125 9.12 -12.01 -17.61
#